data_4b60cd5ba97b64bb99a4a94f945c5d00
#
_entry.id   4b60cd5ba97b64bb99a4a94f945c5d00
#
_cell.length_a   1.000
_cell.length_b   1.000
_cell.length_c   1.000
_cell.angle_alpha   90.00
_cell.angle_beta   90.00
_cell.angle_gamma   90.00
#
_symmetry.space_group_name_H-M   'P 1'
#
loop_
_entity.id
_entity.type
_entity.pdbx_description
1 polymer ?
#
loop_
_entity_poly.entity_id
_entity_poly.type
_entity_poly.pdbx_seq_one_letter_code
_entity_poly.pdbx_strand_id
1 'polypeptide(L)'
;MSAVLGTSQDAGGAADVASRLQFFKNLQAVTNKIHATANIDEIMLELSQDICTLFNADRLTIYSVSEDKSSIVSKVKTGLNSFKDLRLPIADQSIAGFVALSKRLANIRDVYDEAELKSHTPSLRFLQEVDKRTGYRTKEMLVAPITDAHSGELLGVVQLINNKGGTPFTQV
;
A
#
# COMPACT_ATOMS: atom_id res chain seq x y z
N MET A 1 -5.24 -37.27 36.90
CA MET A 1 -4.75 -37.25 35.52
C MET A 1 -5.24 -35.98 34.88
N SER A 2 -4.35 -35.01 34.77
CA SER A 2 -4.66 -33.75 34.09
C SER A 2 -4.41 -33.94 32.60
N ALA A 3 -5.44 -33.79 31.83
CA ALA A 3 -5.32 -33.74 30.40
C ALA A 3 -4.64 -32.41 29.99
N VAL A 4 -3.50 -32.54 29.38
CA VAL A 4 -2.85 -31.41 28.71
C VAL A 4 -3.61 -31.18 27.39
N LEU A 5 -4.67 -30.41 27.47
CA LEU A 5 -5.39 -29.92 26.32
C LEU A 5 -5.33 -28.38 26.36
N GLY A 6 -4.40 -27.81 25.64
CA GLY A 6 -4.35 -26.35 25.61
C GLY A 6 -3.24 -25.68 24.83
N THR A 7 -2.37 -26.42 24.15
CA THR A 7 -1.20 -25.77 23.54
C THR A 7 -1.24 -25.57 22.01
N SER A 8 -2.23 -26.11 21.32
CA SER A 8 -2.27 -25.98 19.85
C SER A 8 -3.01 -24.76 19.31
N GLN A 9 -3.88 -24.13 20.12
CA GLN A 9 -4.60 -22.93 19.68
C GLN A 9 -3.83 -21.64 19.90
N ASP A 10 -2.98 -21.59 20.93
CA ASP A 10 -2.18 -20.40 21.20
C ASP A 10 -1.05 -20.16 20.20
N ALA A 11 -0.52 -21.22 19.60
CA ALA A 11 0.55 -21.07 18.62
C ALA A 11 0.11 -20.38 17.34
N GLY A 12 -1.11 -20.66 16.87
CA GLY A 12 -1.67 -19.98 15.69
C GLY A 12 -1.98 -18.50 15.93
N GLY A 13 -2.51 -18.18 17.10
CA GLY A 13 -2.79 -16.80 17.49
C GLY A 13 -1.52 -15.99 17.68
N ALA A 14 -0.50 -16.57 18.31
CA ALA A 14 0.79 -15.92 18.51
C ALA A 14 1.52 -15.66 17.19
N ALA A 15 1.47 -16.60 16.23
CA ALA A 15 2.07 -16.44 14.91
C ALA A 15 1.35 -15.35 14.12
N ASP A 16 0.02 -15.25 14.19
CA ASP A 16 -0.75 -14.19 13.52
C ASP A 16 -0.44 -12.82 14.12
N VAL A 17 -0.38 -12.70 15.44
CA VAL A 17 0.00 -11.45 16.11
C VAL A 17 1.43 -11.04 15.75
N ALA A 18 2.37 -11.99 15.71
CA ALA A 18 3.75 -11.73 15.33
C ALA A 18 3.85 -11.25 13.87
N SER A 19 3.07 -11.84 12.94
CA SER A 19 3.02 -11.42 11.55
C SER A 19 2.47 -10.00 11.39
N ARG A 20 1.39 -9.67 12.12
CA ARG A 20 0.82 -8.32 12.13
C ARG A 20 1.80 -7.29 12.71
N LEU A 21 2.45 -7.62 13.80
CA LEU A 21 3.43 -6.75 14.42
C LEU A 21 4.61 -6.51 13.48
N GLN A 22 5.10 -7.54 12.78
CA GLN A 22 6.18 -7.41 11.80
C GLN A 22 5.76 -6.53 10.63
N PHE A 23 4.53 -6.68 10.14
CA PHE A 23 3.97 -5.84 9.09
C PHE A 23 3.96 -4.36 9.50
N PHE A 24 3.44 -4.04 10.70
CA PHE A 24 3.43 -2.67 11.20
C PHE A 24 4.83 -2.11 11.41
N LYS A 25 5.76 -2.91 11.92
CA LYS A 25 7.16 -2.50 12.09
C LYS A 25 7.83 -2.20 10.76
N ASN A 26 7.60 -3.03 9.73
CA ASN A 26 8.14 -2.81 8.40
C ASN A 26 7.58 -1.51 7.79
N LEU A 27 6.28 -1.31 7.89
CA LEU A 27 5.63 -0.10 7.41
C LEU A 27 6.14 1.14 8.14
N GLN A 28 6.28 1.08 9.45
CA GLN A 28 6.80 2.17 10.27
C GLN A 28 8.27 2.47 9.95
N ALA A 29 9.10 1.44 9.76
CA ALA A 29 10.50 1.61 9.39
C ALA A 29 10.65 2.35 8.06
N VAL A 30 9.85 2.01 7.05
CA VAL A 30 9.82 2.70 5.77
C VAL A 30 9.38 4.15 5.95
N THR A 31 8.29 4.39 6.67
CA THR A 31 7.77 5.73 6.94
C THR A 31 8.79 6.59 7.67
N ASN A 32 9.43 6.06 8.71
CA ASN A 32 10.46 6.76 9.48
C ASN A 32 11.67 7.13 8.62
N LYS A 33 12.09 6.23 7.72
CA LYS A 33 13.21 6.48 6.82
C LYS A 33 12.89 7.59 5.83
N ILE A 34 11.67 7.64 5.32
CA ILE A 34 11.18 8.73 4.46
C ILE A 34 11.21 10.05 5.23
N HIS A 35 10.78 10.08 6.50
CA HIS A 35 10.78 11.29 7.32
C HIS A 35 12.17 11.76 7.71
N ALA A 36 13.15 10.88 7.83
CA ALA A 36 14.50 11.21 8.27
C ALA A 36 15.34 11.93 7.21
N THR A 37 14.88 12.01 5.96
CA THR A 37 15.66 12.56 4.87
C THR A 37 14.99 13.77 4.26
N ALA A 38 15.79 14.81 4.01
CA ALA A 38 15.31 16.08 3.45
C ALA A 38 14.95 15.99 1.96
N ASN A 39 15.39 14.96 1.24
CA ASN A 39 15.12 14.77 -0.18
C ASN A 39 14.30 13.50 -0.40
N ILE A 40 13.00 13.67 -0.49
CA ILE A 40 12.04 12.60 -0.69
C ILE A 40 12.31 11.83 -2.00
N ASP A 41 12.71 12.52 -3.06
CA ASP A 41 12.92 11.89 -4.37
C ASP A 41 14.08 10.89 -4.36
N GLU A 42 15.19 11.21 -3.69
CA GLU A 42 16.33 10.30 -3.56
C GLU A 42 15.96 9.05 -2.76
N ILE A 43 15.24 9.21 -1.66
CA ILE A 43 14.83 8.09 -0.82
C ILE A 43 13.87 7.18 -1.57
N MET A 44 12.94 7.75 -2.29
CA MET A 44 11.97 6.98 -3.07
C MET A 44 12.65 6.05 -4.06
N LEU A 45 13.72 6.52 -4.72
CA LEU A 45 14.50 5.70 -5.65
C LEU A 45 15.27 4.60 -4.93
N GLU A 46 15.95 4.92 -3.83
CA GLU A 46 16.76 3.95 -3.08
C GLU A 46 15.91 2.88 -2.40
N LEU A 47 14.75 3.27 -1.86
CA LEU A 47 13.90 2.37 -1.10
C LEU A 47 12.93 1.55 -1.93
N SER A 48 12.70 1.89 -3.20
CA SER A 48 11.68 1.22 -4.00
C SER A 48 11.89 -0.30 -4.08
N GLN A 49 13.13 -0.74 -4.29
CA GLN A 49 13.46 -2.17 -4.31
C GLN A 49 13.35 -2.81 -2.92
N ASP A 50 13.83 -2.11 -1.90
CA ASP A 50 13.77 -2.60 -0.52
C ASP A 50 12.34 -2.78 -0.06
N ILE A 51 11.47 -1.82 -0.38
CA ILE A 51 10.03 -1.90 -0.06
C ILE A 51 9.38 -3.08 -0.77
N CYS A 52 9.63 -3.24 -2.07
CA CYS A 52 9.12 -4.38 -2.82
C CYS A 52 9.57 -5.71 -2.22
N THR A 53 10.82 -5.81 -1.81
CA THR A 53 11.39 -7.02 -1.20
C THR A 53 10.77 -7.29 0.16
N LEU A 54 10.64 -6.28 1.03
CA LEU A 54 10.07 -6.43 2.36
C LEU A 54 8.62 -6.94 2.34
N PHE A 55 7.83 -6.50 1.38
CA PHE A 55 6.43 -6.87 1.27
C PHE A 55 6.17 -7.98 0.24
N ASN A 56 7.22 -8.47 -0.43
CA ASN A 56 7.11 -9.45 -1.51
C ASN A 56 6.17 -8.97 -2.62
N ALA A 57 6.21 -7.67 -2.91
CA ALA A 57 5.37 -7.07 -3.93
C ALA A 57 5.99 -7.17 -5.32
N ASP A 58 5.16 -7.38 -6.34
CA ASP A 58 5.60 -7.43 -7.73
C ASP A 58 5.88 -6.03 -8.28
N ARG A 59 5.05 -5.07 -7.91
CA ARG A 59 5.18 -3.67 -8.37
C ARG A 59 4.96 -2.69 -7.23
N LEU A 60 5.54 -1.52 -7.39
CA LEU A 60 5.41 -0.42 -6.44
C LEU A 60 5.20 0.90 -7.18
N THR A 61 4.33 1.73 -6.64
CA THR A 61 4.22 3.14 -7.02
C THR A 61 4.27 3.99 -5.77
N ILE A 62 5.04 5.06 -5.81
CA ILE A 62 5.04 6.07 -4.74
C ILE A 62 4.55 7.38 -5.33
N TYR A 63 3.53 7.94 -4.69
CA TYR A 63 2.96 9.23 -5.06
C TYR A 63 3.39 10.30 -4.06
N SER A 64 3.65 11.50 -4.54
CA SER A 64 3.76 12.69 -3.71
C SER A 64 2.53 13.57 -3.85
N VAL A 65 2.23 14.36 -2.81
CA VAL A 65 1.14 15.33 -2.88
C VAL A 65 1.55 16.49 -3.80
N SER A 66 0.63 16.93 -4.67
CA SER A 66 0.85 18.09 -5.54
C SER A 66 0.99 19.39 -4.74
N GLU A 67 1.57 20.41 -5.35
CA GLU A 67 1.79 21.71 -4.69
C GLU A 67 0.50 22.33 -4.18
N ASP A 68 -0.59 22.22 -4.96
CA ASP A 68 -1.92 22.72 -4.59
C ASP A 68 -2.68 21.80 -3.63
N LYS A 69 -2.10 20.65 -3.28
CA LYS A 69 -2.68 19.64 -2.36
C LYS A 69 -4.01 19.04 -2.83
N SER A 70 -4.32 19.16 -4.12
CA SER A 70 -5.56 18.61 -4.70
C SER A 70 -5.40 17.23 -5.29
N SER A 71 -4.16 16.82 -5.56
CA SER A 71 -3.84 15.59 -6.28
C SER A 71 -2.61 14.91 -5.69
N ILE A 72 -2.44 13.66 -6.05
CA ILE A 72 -1.19 12.92 -5.85
C ILE A 72 -0.58 12.61 -7.21
N VAL A 73 0.74 12.67 -7.30
CA VAL A 73 1.50 12.49 -8.55
C VAL A 73 2.51 11.39 -8.36
N SER A 74 2.54 10.41 -9.27
CA SER A 74 3.51 9.32 -9.19
C SER A 74 4.92 9.83 -9.40
N LYS A 75 5.84 9.46 -8.51
CA LYS A 75 7.26 9.80 -8.57
C LYS A 75 8.13 8.60 -8.90
N VAL A 76 7.80 7.44 -8.34
CA VAL A 76 8.51 6.19 -8.57
C VAL A 76 7.51 5.11 -8.99
N LYS A 77 7.82 4.42 -10.09
CA LYS A 77 7.04 3.29 -10.60
C LYS A 77 8.00 2.19 -10.99
N THR A 78 7.88 1.02 -10.38
CA THR A 78 8.63 -0.16 -10.79
C THR A 78 7.78 -1.03 -11.72
N GLY A 79 8.38 -1.60 -12.75
CA GLY A 79 7.69 -2.48 -13.69
C GLY A 79 6.84 -1.77 -14.75
N LEU A 80 6.81 -0.45 -14.78
CA LEU A 80 6.01 0.35 -15.72
C LEU A 80 6.85 1.47 -16.35
N ASN A 81 7.96 1.11 -16.98
CA ASN A 81 8.94 2.07 -17.48
C ASN A 81 8.45 2.99 -18.62
N SER A 82 7.30 2.70 -19.21
CA SER A 82 6.80 3.39 -20.41
C SER A 82 5.67 4.38 -20.16
N PHE A 83 5.22 4.55 -18.90
CA PHE A 83 4.08 5.42 -18.60
C PHE A 83 4.51 6.80 -18.14
N LYS A 84 3.77 7.80 -18.63
CA LYS A 84 3.81 9.16 -18.10
C LYS A 84 3.42 9.16 -16.63
N ASP A 85 3.82 10.20 -15.92
CA ASP A 85 3.42 10.38 -14.53
C ASP A 85 1.91 10.37 -14.39
N LEU A 86 1.43 9.55 -13.46
CA LEU A 86 0.02 9.50 -13.13
C LEU A 86 -0.30 10.62 -12.14
N ARG A 87 -1.32 11.39 -12.44
CA ARG A 87 -1.89 12.37 -11.52
C ARG A 87 -3.29 11.93 -11.16
N LEU A 88 -3.54 11.71 -9.88
CA LEU A 88 -4.83 11.26 -9.37
C LEU A 88 -5.39 12.29 -8.39
N PRO A 89 -6.66 12.65 -8.50
CA PRO A 89 -7.27 13.54 -7.51
C PRO A 89 -7.31 12.87 -6.14
N ILE A 90 -7.18 13.66 -5.09
CA ILE A 90 -7.39 13.22 -3.72
C ILE A 90 -8.90 13.09 -3.51
N ALA A 91 -9.44 11.96 -3.90
CA ALA A 91 -10.86 11.65 -3.91
C ALA A 91 -11.06 10.12 -3.98
N ASP A 92 -12.29 9.67 -3.80
CA ASP A 92 -12.63 8.24 -3.78
C ASP A 92 -12.80 7.59 -5.17
N GLN A 93 -12.38 8.26 -6.23
CA GLN A 93 -12.43 7.75 -7.60
C GLN A 93 -11.31 6.75 -7.93
N SER A 94 -10.31 6.66 -7.09
CA SER A 94 -9.23 5.68 -7.19
C SER A 94 -8.84 5.21 -5.80
N ILE A 95 -8.19 4.04 -5.71
CA ILE A 95 -7.77 3.49 -4.42
C ILE A 95 -6.71 4.38 -3.78
N ALA A 96 -5.70 4.80 -4.54
CA ALA A 96 -4.67 5.69 -4.02
C ALA A 96 -5.24 7.06 -3.63
N GLY A 97 -6.15 7.62 -4.41
CA GLY A 97 -6.83 8.87 -4.08
C GLY A 97 -7.68 8.76 -2.83
N PHE A 98 -8.38 7.65 -2.65
CA PHE A 98 -9.16 7.36 -1.44
C PHE A 98 -8.28 7.27 -0.20
N VAL A 99 -7.13 6.59 -0.29
CA VAL A 99 -6.17 6.50 0.82
C VAL A 99 -5.61 7.89 1.16
N ALA A 100 -5.31 8.70 0.15
CA ALA A 100 -4.89 10.08 0.35
C ALA A 100 -5.95 10.91 1.07
N LEU A 101 -7.21 10.75 0.69
CA LEU A 101 -8.34 11.48 1.27
C LEU A 101 -8.63 11.05 2.70
N SER A 102 -8.71 9.74 2.95
CA SER A 102 -9.09 9.18 4.25
C SER A 102 -7.92 9.10 5.23
N LYS A 103 -6.69 9.14 4.74
CA LYS A 103 -5.46 8.89 5.51
C LYS A 103 -5.49 7.52 6.21
N ARG A 104 -6.15 6.54 5.61
CA ARG A 104 -6.27 5.17 6.12
C ARG A 104 -5.67 4.18 5.14
N LEU A 105 -5.01 3.16 5.67
CA LEU A 105 -4.49 2.06 4.89
C LEU A 105 -5.62 1.28 4.23
N ALA A 106 -5.46 0.93 2.96
CA ALA A 106 -6.35 0.02 2.24
C ALA A 106 -5.57 -1.24 1.85
N ASN A 107 -6.07 -2.39 2.28
CA ASN A 107 -5.55 -3.70 1.91
C ASN A 107 -6.64 -4.45 1.14
N ILE A 108 -6.45 -4.61 -0.16
CA ILE A 108 -7.46 -5.15 -1.07
C ILE A 108 -6.95 -6.46 -1.66
N ARG A 109 -7.78 -7.50 -1.57
CA ARG A 109 -7.46 -8.84 -2.06
C ARG A 109 -7.61 -8.97 -3.56
N ASP A 110 -8.64 -8.34 -4.11
CA ASP A 110 -8.88 -8.30 -5.56
C ASP A 110 -9.52 -6.97 -5.94
N VAL A 111 -8.77 -6.15 -6.68
CA VAL A 111 -9.23 -4.83 -7.11
C VAL A 111 -10.36 -4.88 -8.15
N TYR A 112 -10.64 -6.05 -8.72
CA TYR A 112 -11.78 -6.26 -9.60
C TYR A 112 -13.03 -6.74 -8.86
N ASP A 113 -12.93 -7.04 -7.58
CA ASP A 113 -14.08 -7.37 -6.74
C ASP A 113 -14.77 -6.07 -6.28
N GLU A 114 -15.83 -5.71 -6.96
CA GLU A 114 -16.59 -4.49 -6.67
C GLU A 114 -17.19 -4.49 -5.27
N ALA A 115 -17.60 -5.64 -4.76
CA ALA A 115 -18.14 -5.76 -3.40
C ALA A 115 -17.08 -5.42 -2.36
N GLU A 116 -15.86 -5.90 -2.55
CA GLU A 116 -14.73 -5.57 -1.67
C GLU A 116 -14.41 -4.08 -1.71
N LEU A 117 -14.35 -3.47 -2.89
CA LEU A 117 -14.10 -2.03 -3.02
C LEU A 117 -15.19 -1.22 -2.33
N LYS A 118 -16.45 -1.57 -2.54
CA LYS A 118 -17.59 -0.87 -1.93
C LYS A 118 -17.67 -1.04 -0.42
N SER A 119 -17.00 -2.04 0.15
CA SER A 119 -16.90 -2.19 1.60
C SER A 119 -16.04 -1.08 2.24
N HIS A 120 -15.14 -0.47 1.51
CA HIS A 120 -14.32 0.66 1.96
C HIS A 120 -15.08 1.99 1.83
N THR A 121 -15.66 2.25 0.66
CA THR A 121 -16.57 3.37 0.41
C THR A 121 -17.42 3.05 -0.83
N PRO A 122 -18.70 3.49 -0.87
CA PRO A 122 -19.61 3.16 -1.97
C PRO A 122 -19.13 3.58 -3.36
N SER A 123 -18.34 4.64 -3.43
CA SER A 123 -17.85 5.22 -4.68
C SER A 123 -16.48 4.71 -5.11
N LEU A 124 -15.85 3.83 -4.34
CA LEU A 124 -14.49 3.39 -4.63
C LEU A 124 -14.43 2.60 -5.92
N ARG A 125 -13.48 2.97 -6.79
CA ARG A 125 -13.25 2.35 -8.08
C ARG A 125 -11.78 2.03 -8.27
N PHE A 126 -11.51 0.94 -8.99
CA PHE A 126 -10.19 0.63 -9.49
C PHE A 126 -10.05 1.13 -10.93
N LEU A 127 -8.97 1.86 -11.22
CA LEU A 127 -8.68 2.35 -12.55
C LEU A 127 -8.08 1.23 -13.40
N GLN A 128 -8.89 0.61 -14.23
CA GLN A 128 -8.51 -0.55 -15.05
C GLN A 128 -7.71 -0.18 -16.28
N GLU A 129 -7.56 1.09 -16.59
CA GLU A 129 -6.97 1.57 -17.84
C GLU A 129 -5.50 1.12 -18.01
N VAL A 130 -4.71 1.18 -16.96
CA VAL A 130 -3.31 0.73 -16.98
C VAL A 130 -3.22 -0.77 -17.25
N ASP A 131 -4.05 -1.58 -16.59
CA ASP A 131 -4.11 -3.02 -16.81
C ASP A 131 -4.50 -3.33 -18.26
N LYS A 132 -5.49 -2.64 -18.81
CA LYS A 132 -5.94 -2.82 -20.19
C LYS A 132 -4.86 -2.48 -21.21
N ARG A 133 -4.08 -1.43 -20.97
CA ARG A 133 -3.01 -1.01 -21.86
C ARG A 133 -1.80 -1.94 -21.82
N THR A 134 -1.47 -2.47 -20.63
CA THR A 134 -0.25 -3.26 -20.41
C THR A 134 -0.47 -4.76 -20.54
N GLY A 135 -1.71 -5.23 -20.47
CA GLY A 135 -2.02 -6.66 -20.35
C GLY A 135 -1.68 -7.23 -18.97
N TYR A 136 -1.33 -6.39 -18.01
CA TYR A 136 -1.03 -6.80 -16.64
C TYR A 136 -2.32 -6.90 -15.82
N ARG A 137 -2.45 -7.95 -15.02
CA ARG A 137 -3.61 -8.16 -14.15
C ARG A 137 -3.25 -7.77 -12.71
N THR A 138 -3.69 -6.62 -12.29
CA THR A 138 -3.63 -6.23 -10.88
C THR A 138 -4.66 -7.03 -10.09
N LYS A 139 -4.25 -7.61 -9.00
CA LYS A 139 -5.13 -8.37 -8.11
C LYS A 139 -5.08 -7.83 -6.70
N GLU A 140 -4.02 -8.13 -5.95
CA GLU A 140 -3.83 -7.61 -4.60
C GLU A 140 -3.24 -6.21 -4.64
N MET A 141 -3.74 -5.35 -3.78
CA MET A 141 -3.22 -4.00 -3.64
C MET A 141 -3.18 -3.58 -2.18
N LEU A 142 -2.01 -3.16 -1.72
CA LEU A 142 -1.82 -2.55 -0.42
C LEU A 142 -1.43 -1.10 -0.62
N VAL A 143 -2.24 -0.19 -0.14
CA VAL A 143 -2.04 1.25 -0.30
C VAL A 143 -2.02 1.91 1.08
N ALA A 144 -0.95 2.63 1.37
CA ALA A 144 -0.75 3.26 2.67
C ALA A 144 -0.45 4.75 2.52
N PRO A 145 -1.03 5.60 3.40
CA PRO A 145 -0.70 7.01 3.43
C PRO A 145 0.66 7.22 4.08
N ILE A 146 1.41 8.20 3.58
CA ILE A 146 2.63 8.70 4.21
C ILE A 146 2.28 10.05 4.82
N THR A 147 2.28 10.12 6.14
CA THR A 147 1.91 11.32 6.88
C THR A 147 3.06 11.82 7.72
N ASP A 148 3.09 13.12 7.96
CA ASP A 148 4.04 13.73 8.89
C ASP A 148 3.73 13.28 10.31
N ALA A 149 4.77 12.81 11.04
CA ALA A 149 4.59 12.27 12.40
C ALA A 149 4.16 13.32 13.41
N HIS A 150 4.44 14.60 13.16
CA HIS A 150 4.13 15.70 14.08
C HIS A 150 2.81 16.40 13.73
N SER A 151 2.62 16.73 12.46
CA SER A 151 1.44 17.49 12.01
C SER A 151 0.28 16.63 11.54
N GLY A 152 0.54 15.35 11.18
CA GLY A 152 -0.45 14.49 10.54
C GLY A 152 -0.74 14.85 9.08
N GLU A 153 0.01 15.79 8.51
CA GLU A 153 -0.16 16.21 7.14
C GLU A 153 0.21 15.08 6.17
N LEU A 154 -0.58 14.91 5.11
CA LEU A 154 -0.30 13.93 4.07
C LEU A 154 0.90 14.37 3.24
N LEU A 155 1.94 13.53 3.17
CA LEU A 155 3.14 13.74 2.36
C LEU A 155 3.07 12.98 1.04
N GLY A 156 2.41 11.83 1.03
CA GLY A 156 2.32 10.98 -0.13
C GLY A 156 1.55 9.70 0.12
N VAL A 157 1.62 8.79 -0.84
CA VAL A 157 0.97 7.48 -0.78
C VAL A 157 1.91 6.43 -1.36
N VAL A 158 2.05 5.32 -0.68
CA VAL A 158 2.76 4.13 -1.15
C VAL A 158 1.73 3.10 -1.62
N GLN A 159 1.91 2.57 -2.83
CA GLN A 159 1.04 1.56 -3.43
C GLN A 159 1.85 0.33 -3.82
N LEU A 160 1.51 -0.81 -3.22
CA LEU A 160 2.10 -2.10 -3.53
C LEU A 160 1.09 -2.93 -4.31
N ILE A 161 1.55 -3.57 -5.37
CA ILE A 161 0.69 -4.31 -6.31
C ILE A 161 1.19 -5.74 -6.42
N ASN A 162 0.28 -6.68 -6.27
CA ASN A 162 0.43 -8.12 -6.37
C ASN A 162 1.55 -8.70 -5.49
N ASN A 163 1.16 -9.58 -4.60
CA ASN A 163 2.10 -10.38 -3.82
C ASN A 163 2.66 -11.49 -4.72
N LYS A 164 3.98 -11.61 -4.82
CA LYS A 164 4.63 -12.64 -5.63
C LYS A 164 4.28 -14.06 -5.20
N GLY A 165 3.89 -14.25 -3.95
CA GLY A 165 3.40 -15.54 -3.44
C GLY A 165 1.99 -15.90 -3.88
N GLY A 166 1.28 -15.03 -4.58
CA GLY A 166 -0.09 -15.25 -5.02
C GLY A 166 -1.13 -15.19 -3.91
N THR A 167 -0.75 -14.75 -2.71
CA THR A 167 -1.62 -14.56 -1.55
C THR A 167 -1.85 -13.08 -1.29
N PRO A 168 -2.93 -12.69 -0.61
CA PRO A 168 -3.09 -11.30 -0.18
C PRO A 168 -1.93 -10.82 0.66
N PHE A 169 -1.68 -9.52 0.66
CA PHE A 169 -0.77 -8.92 1.62
C PHE A 169 -1.27 -9.20 3.05
N THR A 170 -0.36 -9.15 4.02
CA THR A 170 -0.68 -9.52 5.40
C THR A 170 -1.98 -8.87 5.86
N GLN A 171 -2.88 -9.69 6.40
CA GLN A 171 -4.15 -9.19 6.91
C GLN A 171 -3.94 -8.36 8.17
N VAL A 172 -4.53 -7.21 8.17
CA VAL A 172 -4.58 -6.30 9.33
C VAL A 172 -5.98 -6.29 9.88
#